data_a2ddd900b625b1c48667980c50354bc0
#
_entry.id   a2ddd900b625b1c48667980c50354bc0
#
_cell.length_a   1.000
_cell.length_b   1.000
_cell.length_c   1.000
_cell.angle_alpha   90.00
_cell.angle_beta   90.00
_cell.angle_gamma   90.00
#
_symmetry.space_group_name_H-M   'P 1'
#
loop_
_entity.id
_entity.type
_entity.pdbx_description
1 polymer ?
#
loop_
_entity_poly.entity_id
_entity_poly.type
_entity_poly.pdbx_seq_one_letter_code
_entity_poly.pdbx_strand_id
1 'polypeptide(L)'
;MKNDKSLQGVTSIPGFKACGIASGMRRSGRKDLALVLNTGKNPVAAGVFTSNRFAAAPVLYSRAVLSKGATGMRSVVLNSGSANACTGENGLKDTVATAKAVGTALEMDPRQVLVCSTGMIGTPLPMDKMLSGIETAAASLSEEGGADASWAILTTDNEPKTVHYQADGYQIGGMAKGAGMLAPALATMLCVITTDALLDAETAQKALEVACAKTFNRLDSDGCMSTNDTVILLASGESGKVPSGFTAALTETCAQLARKLADDAEGAQHTVEIAVTEAENEAGALIAAKTISRSNLVKTAIAGCDPNWGRIVSELGTVPESVCPYDPSKVSVLFNGVQVCKNGAAWGSREDVPFDSREVHLEVRLGAGKAQASVLTNDLTHEYIHINADYSS
;
A
#
# COMPACT_ATOMS: atom_id res chain seq x y z
N MET A 1 8.47 1.09 28.28
CA MET A 1 8.63 0.62 26.90
C MET A 1 9.55 1.60 26.22
N LYS A 2 10.82 1.21 26.03
CA LYS A 2 11.84 2.09 25.42
C LYS A 2 11.56 2.21 23.95
N ASN A 3 11.53 3.45 23.46
CA ASN A 3 11.52 3.94 22.06
C ASN A 3 11.78 2.88 20.99
N ASP A 4 10.79 2.06 20.70
CA ASP A 4 10.82 1.25 19.50
C ASP A 4 10.53 2.18 18.31
N LYS A 5 11.57 2.55 17.59
CA LYS A 5 11.49 3.45 16.43
C LYS A 5 10.54 2.90 15.36
N SER A 6 10.36 1.59 15.28
CA SER A 6 9.44 0.98 14.32
C SER A 6 7.99 1.40 14.56
N LEU A 7 7.58 1.64 15.81
CA LEU A 7 6.24 2.11 16.17
C LEU A 7 6.02 3.59 15.84
N GLN A 8 7.07 4.40 15.73
CA GLN A 8 6.98 5.81 15.39
C GLN A 8 6.83 6.06 13.89
N GLY A 9 7.12 5.06 13.04
CA GLY A 9 6.92 5.15 11.60
C GLY A 9 7.50 6.44 11.02
N VAL A 10 6.62 7.34 10.57
CA VAL A 10 7.02 8.58 9.88
C VAL A 10 7.85 9.55 10.73
N THR A 11 7.72 9.53 12.05
CA THR A 11 8.52 10.41 12.94
C THR A 11 9.74 9.72 13.54
N SER A 12 10.01 8.47 13.17
CA SER A 12 11.29 7.84 13.52
C SER A 12 12.49 8.47 12.80
N ILE A 13 12.23 9.37 11.87
CA ILE A 13 13.18 10.01 10.96
C ILE A 13 13.38 11.48 11.35
N PRO A 14 14.63 11.99 11.41
CA PRO A 14 14.89 13.40 11.68
C PRO A 14 14.23 14.35 10.67
N GLY A 15 13.72 15.48 11.16
CA GLY A 15 13.08 16.48 10.34
C GLY A 15 11.59 16.25 10.11
N PHE A 16 10.95 15.41 10.92
CA PHE A 16 9.50 15.16 10.80
C PHE A 16 8.79 15.30 12.14
N LYS A 17 7.60 15.91 12.09
CA LYS A 17 6.60 15.91 13.16
C LYS A 17 5.29 15.33 12.63
N ALA A 18 4.53 14.70 13.49
CA ALA A 18 3.21 14.21 13.16
C ALA A 18 2.25 14.32 14.33
N CYS A 19 0.98 14.13 14.05
CA CYS A 19 -0.05 13.90 15.04
C CYS A 19 -1.17 13.04 14.47
N GLY A 20 -1.94 12.43 15.35
CA GLY A 20 -3.19 11.76 15.02
C GLY A 20 -4.22 12.09 16.08
N ILE A 21 -5.36 12.67 15.69
CA ILE A 21 -6.40 13.13 16.58
C ILE A 21 -7.78 12.56 16.21
N ALA A 22 -8.73 12.63 17.15
CA ALA A 22 -10.14 12.41 16.90
C ALA A 22 -10.79 13.76 16.60
N SER A 23 -11.05 14.06 15.34
CA SER A 23 -11.76 15.29 14.93
C SER A 23 -13.28 15.13 15.03
N GLY A 24 -13.76 13.92 15.24
CA GLY A 24 -15.19 13.58 15.32
C GLY A 24 -15.85 13.35 13.95
N MET A 25 -15.07 13.17 12.89
CA MET A 25 -15.59 12.73 11.59
C MET A 25 -16.15 11.31 11.69
N ARG A 26 -15.49 10.44 12.47
CA ARG A 26 -15.98 9.09 12.76
C ARG A 26 -16.86 9.08 14.01
N ARG A 27 -18.04 8.44 13.91
CA ARG A 27 -18.97 8.30 15.05
C ARG A 27 -18.40 7.47 16.21
N SER A 28 -17.42 6.61 15.96
CA SER A 28 -16.80 5.74 16.96
C SER A 28 -15.91 6.49 17.97
N GLY A 29 -15.60 7.78 17.76
CA GLY A 29 -14.66 8.52 18.60
C GLY A 29 -13.18 8.13 18.42
N ARG A 30 -12.87 7.20 17.50
CA ARG A 30 -11.48 6.86 17.14
C ARG A 30 -10.79 8.04 16.48
N LYS A 31 -9.47 8.08 16.56
CA LYS A 31 -8.65 9.01 15.78
C LYS A 31 -9.00 8.88 14.30
N ASP A 32 -9.13 10.00 13.59
CA ASP A 32 -9.64 10.07 12.23
C ASP A 32 -9.01 11.18 11.37
N LEU A 33 -8.07 11.93 11.93
CA LEU A 33 -7.30 12.95 11.24
C LEU A 33 -5.83 12.86 11.65
N ALA A 34 -4.96 12.69 10.65
CA ALA A 34 -3.51 12.71 10.81
C ALA A 34 -2.91 13.90 10.05
N LEU A 35 -1.85 14.47 10.59
CA LEU A 35 -1.05 15.50 9.96
C LEU A 35 0.42 15.12 10.08
N VAL A 36 1.15 15.14 8.96
CA VAL A 36 2.60 14.91 8.89
C VAL A 36 3.25 16.18 8.36
N LEU A 37 4.26 16.67 9.07
CA LEU A 37 5.00 17.88 8.73
C LEU A 37 6.48 17.58 8.55
N ASN A 38 7.02 17.97 7.39
CA ASN A 38 8.45 18.00 7.11
C ASN A 38 9.01 19.36 7.53
N THR A 39 9.84 19.37 8.57
CA THR A 39 10.53 20.56 9.11
C THR A 39 11.94 20.71 8.55
N GLY A 40 12.37 19.79 7.69
CA GLY A 40 13.72 19.74 7.16
C GLY A 40 14.10 20.94 6.29
N LYS A 41 15.41 21.07 6.07
CA LYS A 41 16.00 22.21 5.32
C LYS A 41 15.80 22.11 3.83
N ASN A 42 15.73 20.90 3.30
CA ASN A 42 15.62 20.62 1.86
C ASN A 42 14.40 19.74 1.57
N PRO A 43 13.17 20.23 1.81
CA PRO A 43 11.97 19.44 1.68
C PRO A 43 11.68 19.11 0.21
N VAL A 44 11.51 17.82 -0.06
CA VAL A 44 11.13 17.28 -1.38
C VAL A 44 10.02 16.24 -1.15
N ALA A 45 9.08 16.14 -2.07
CA ALA A 45 8.10 15.08 -2.08
C ALA A 45 8.06 14.34 -3.41
N ALA A 46 7.59 13.10 -3.37
CA ALA A 46 7.17 12.34 -4.54
C ALA A 46 5.83 11.66 -4.26
N GLY A 47 5.08 11.33 -5.31
CA GLY A 47 3.78 10.71 -5.15
C GLY A 47 3.45 9.70 -6.26
N VAL A 48 2.91 8.56 -5.85
CA VAL A 48 2.30 7.58 -6.76
C VAL A 48 0.84 7.41 -6.36
N PHE A 49 -0.05 7.38 -7.34
CA PHE A 49 -1.50 7.48 -7.14
C PHE A 49 -2.24 6.40 -7.92
N THR A 50 -3.43 6.04 -7.45
CA THR A 50 -4.31 5.10 -8.12
C THR A 50 -4.47 5.40 -9.62
N SER A 51 -4.51 4.36 -10.43
CA SER A 51 -4.87 4.43 -11.85
C SER A 51 -6.39 4.32 -12.09
N ASN A 52 -7.19 4.20 -11.03
CA ASN A 52 -8.65 4.14 -11.15
C ASN A 52 -9.19 5.40 -11.82
N ARG A 53 -10.05 5.22 -12.82
CA ARG A 53 -10.67 6.35 -13.55
C ARG A 53 -11.60 7.19 -12.68
N PHE A 54 -12.12 6.63 -11.59
CA PHE A 54 -12.90 7.34 -10.57
C PHE A 54 -11.98 7.87 -9.45
N ALA A 55 -10.82 8.42 -9.81
CA ALA A 55 -9.90 8.99 -8.85
C ALA A 55 -10.57 10.06 -7.97
N ALA A 56 -10.39 9.93 -6.66
CA ALA A 56 -10.98 10.82 -5.66
C ALA A 56 -10.44 12.26 -5.76
N ALA A 57 -11.20 13.22 -5.27
CA ALA A 57 -10.80 14.64 -5.28
C ALA A 57 -9.42 14.90 -4.64
N PRO A 58 -9.05 14.31 -3.48
CA PRO A 58 -7.71 14.46 -2.90
C PRO A 58 -6.60 13.90 -3.79
N VAL A 59 -6.85 12.79 -4.51
CA VAL A 59 -5.90 12.22 -5.48
C VAL A 59 -5.64 13.20 -6.63
N LEU A 60 -6.72 13.75 -7.22
CA LEU A 60 -6.61 14.70 -8.31
C LEU A 60 -5.88 15.98 -7.88
N TYR A 61 -6.20 16.49 -6.69
CA TYR A 61 -5.55 17.66 -6.11
C TYR A 61 -4.04 17.41 -5.88
N SER A 62 -3.70 16.36 -5.13
CA SER A 62 -2.30 16.09 -4.75
C SER A 62 -1.42 15.78 -5.96
N ARG A 63 -1.95 15.06 -6.96
CA ARG A 63 -1.29 14.85 -8.25
C ARG A 63 -1.03 16.17 -8.98
N ALA A 64 -2.03 17.06 -9.04
CA ALA A 64 -1.90 18.36 -9.69
C ALA A 64 -0.93 19.30 -8.96
N VAL A 65 -0.84 19.21 -7.64
CA VAL A 65 0.13 19.99 -6.85
C VAL A 65 1.55 19.51 -7.13
N LEU A 66 1.80 18.21 -7.04
CA LEU A 66 3.14 17.63 -7.29
C LEU A 66 3.61 17.86 -8.73
N SER A 67 2.71 17.82 -9.72
CA SER A 67 3.07 18.09 -11.12
C SER A 67 3.55 19.52 -11.37
N LYS A 68 3.22 20.47 -10.48
CA LYS A 68 3.67 21.87 -10.56
C LYS A 68 4.97 22.14 -9.81
N GLY A 69 5.37 21.25 -8.91
CA GLY A 69 6.63 21.34 -8.17
C GLY A 69 6.63 20.47 -6.93
N ALA A 70 7.59 19.58 -6.87
CA ALA A 70 7.78 18.64 -5.76
C ALA A 70 8.74 19.18 -4.69
N THR A 71 9.57 20.17 -5.03
CA THR A 71 10.49 20.84 -4.10
C THR A 71 9.73 21.84 -3.23
N GLY A 72 10.06 21.87 -1.97
CA GLY A 72 9.39 22.75 -1.00
C GLY A 72 8.10 22.18 -0.39
N MET A 73 7.72 20.95 -0.75
CA MET A 73 6.56 20.28 -0.18
C MET A 73 6.80 19.91 1.28
N ARG A 74 5.87 20.30 2.15
CA ARG A 74 6.10 20.23 3.60
C ARG A 74 5.09 19.37 4.36
N SER A 75 3.86 19.23 3.89
CA SER A 75 2.84 18.60 4.71
C SER A 75 1.96 17.63 3.95
N VAL A 76 1.50 16.60 4.65
CA VAL A 76 0.44 15.69 4.21
C VAL A 76 -0.62 15.64 5.30
N VAL A 77 -1.86 15.97 4.95
CA VAL A 77 -3.03 15.78 5.80
C VAL A 77 -3.81 14.55 5.31
N LEU A 78 -4.18 13.67 6.24
CA LEU A 78 -4.88 12.44 5.92
C LEU A 78 -6.12 12.33 6.82
N ASN A 79 -7.28 12.01 6.23
CA ASN A 79 -8.47 11.70 7.03
C ASN A 79 -8.98 10.29 6.76
N SER A 80 -9.62 9.72 7.79
CA SER A 80 -10.41 8.48 7.68
C SER A 80 -11.88 8.77 8.00
N GLY A 81 -12.81 8.02 7.33
CA GLY A 81 -14.26 8.14 7.51
C GLY A 81 -15.03 8.60 6.26
N SER A 82 -14.42 9.41 5.40
CA SER A 82 -14.94 9.75 4.07
C SER A 82 -13.78 9.70 3.07
N ALA A 83 -14.00 9.01 1.96
CA ALA A 83 -13.05 8.92 0.86
C ALA A 83 -12.98 10.22 0.04
N ASN A 84 -13.98 11.08 0.15
CA ASN A 84 -14.15 12.23 -0.73
C ASN A 84 -14.01 11.85 -2.22
N ALA A 85 -14.55 10.70 -2.57
CA ALA A 85 -14.62 10.15 -3.92
C ALA A 85 -16.06 10.20 -4.43
N CYS A 86 -16.24 10.42 -5.72
CA CYS A 86 -17.56 10.58 -6.35
C CYS A 86 -18.42 11.70 -5.71
N THR A 87 -17.79 12.77 -5.21
CA THR A 87 -18.41 13.91 -4.53
C THR A 87 -18.54 15.14 -5.43
N GLY A 88 -18.24 14.99 -6.72
CA GLY A 88 -18.36 16.05 -7.73
C GLY A 88 -17.45 17.25 -7.46
N GLU A 89 -17.89 18.44 -7.92
CA GLU A 89 -17.13 19.69 -7.76
C GLU A 89 -16.95 20.10 -6.29
N ASN A 90 -17.91 19.75 -5.43
CA ASN A 90 -17.84 20.07 -4.02
C ASN A 90 -16.68 19.35 -3.34
N GLY A 91 -16.45 18.07 -3.67
CA GLY A 91 -15.32 17.33 -3.13
C GLY A 91 -13.96 17.95 -3.46
N LEU A 92 -13.80 18.53 -4.65
CA LEU A 92 -12.59 19.27 -4.99
C LEU A 92 -12.48 20.58 -4.21
N LYS A 93 -13.60 21.33 -4.04
CA LYS A 93 -13.64 22.55 -3.21
C LYS A 93 -13.26 22.24 -1.76
N ASP A 94 -13.79 21.14 -1.20
CA ASP A 94 -13.50 20.67 0.15
C ASP A 94 -12.02 20.29 0.31
N THR A 95 -11.44 19.61 -0.69
CA THR A 95 -10.00 19.28 -0.70
C THR A 95 -9.13 20.55 -0.71
N VAL A 96 -9.47 21.53 -1.54
CA VAL A 96 -8.76 22.81 -1.58
C VAL A 96 -8.91 23.58 -0.27
N ALA A 97 -10.11 23.57 0.33
CA ALA A 97 -10.35 24.20 1.64
C ALA A 97 -9.53 23.53 2.75
N THR A 98 -9.43 22.19 2.72
CA THR A 98 -8.59 21.39 3.63
C THR A 98 -7.12 21.82 3.53
N ALA A 99 -6.56 21.88 2.32
CA ALA A 99 -5.18 22.30 2.12
C ALA A 99 -4.93 23.75 2.57
N LYS A 100 -5.89 24.66 2.31
CA LYS A 100 -5.83 26.06 2.78
C LYS A 100 -5.84 26.15 4.31
N ALA A 101 -6.69 25.36 4.98
CA ALA A 101 -6.76 25.36 6.44
C ALA A 101 -5.45 24.90 7.06
N VAL A 102 -4.81 23.83 6.52
CA VAL A 102 -3.48 23.38 6.95
C VAL A 102 -2.44 24.46 6.70
N GLY A 103 -2.45 25.10 5.51
CA GLY A 103 -1.54 26.19 5.19
C GLY A 103 -1.66 27.36 6.17
N THR A 104 -2.89 27.74 6.54
CA THR A 104 -3.14 28.79 7.54
C THR A 104 -2.66 28.39 8.92
N ALA A 105 -3.00 27.19 9.38
CA ALA A 105 -2.65 26.70 10.72
C ALA A 105 -1.14 26.50 10.92
N LEU A 106 -0.40 26.22 9.85
CA LEU A 106 1.06 26.02 9.88
C LEU A 106 1.87 27.18 9.30
N GLU A 107 1.21 28.31 8.98
CA GLU A 107 1.82 29.52 8.40
C GLU A 107 2.66 29.22 7.14
N MET A 108 2.13 28.37 6.23
CA MET A 108 2.76 27.96 4.98
C MET A 108 1.87 28.14 3.76
N ASP A 109 2.45 28.11 2.56
CA ASP A 109 1.69 28.12 1.33
C ASP A 109 0.82 26.84 1.22
N PRO A 110 -0.50 26.95 0.98
CA PRO A 110 -1.36 25.78 0.76
C PRO A 110 -0.88 24.84 -0.36
N ARG A 111 -0.09 25.35 -1.30
CA ARG A 111 0.52 24.53 -2.37
C ARG A 111 1.65 23.62 -1.86
N GLN A 112 2.06 23.75 -0.61
CA GLN A 112 3.03 22.86 0.06
C GLN A 112 2.33 21.73 0.84
N VAL A 113 1.00 21.58 0.70
CA VAL A 113 0.17 20.61 1.42
C VAL A 113 -0.41 19.60 0.44
N LEU A 114 -0.19 18.33 0.70
CA LEU A 114 -0.84 17.21 0.04
C LEU A 114 -2.02 16.74 0.88
N VAL A 115 -3.07 16.26 0.23
CA VAL A 115 -4.29 15.78 0.88
C VAL A 115 -4.55 14.33 0.51
N CYS A 116 -4.83 13.49 1.50
CA CYS A 116 -5.24 12.10 1.34
C CYS A 116 -6.52 11.85 2.13
N SER A 117 -7.43 11.04 1.61
CA SER A 117 -8.67 10.66 2.28
C SER A 117 -8.95 9.18 2.11
N THR A 118 -9.63 8.58 3.09
CA THR A 118 -10.11 7.19 3.00
C THR A 118 -11.42 7.04 3.77
N GLY A 119 -12.23 6.05 3.41
CA GLY A 119 -13.53 5.75 4.01
C GLY A 119 -14.61 5.59 2.97
N MET A 120 -15.84 5.98 3.29
CA MET A 120 -17.00 5.79 2.41
C MET A 120 -16.91 6.62 1.13
N ILE A 121 -17.22 5.97 -0.01
CA ILE A 121 -17.36 6.61 -1.32
C ILE A 121 -18.75 7.26 -1.42
N GLY A 122 -18.83 8.42 -2.08
CA GLY A 122 -20.10 9.14 -2.31
C GLY A 122 -20.57 9.96 -1.11
N THR A 123 -19.86 9.93 0.01
CA THR A 123 -20.19 10.71 1.22
C THR A 123 -19.35 11.98 1.27
N PRO A 124 -19.98 13.19 1.37
CA PRO A 124 -19.25 14.44 1.55
C PRO A 124 -18.42 14.46 2.84
N LEU A 125 -17.32 15.20 2.82
CA LEU A 125 -16.55 15.49 4.04
C LEU A 125 -17.37 16.37 4.99
N PRO A 126 -17.42 16.06 6.30
CA PRO A 126 -18.01 16.95 7.31
C PRO A 126 -17.04 18.11 7.58
N MET A 127 -17.06 19.13 6.72
CA MET A 127 -16.03 20.18 6.69
C MET A 127 -15.90 20.97 7.99
N ASP A 128 -16.96 21.19 8.75
CA ASP A 128 -16.86 21.87 10.06
C ASP A 128 -15.92 21.09 11.00
N LYS A 129 -16.03 19.75 11.02
CA LYS A 129 -15.19 18.87 11.81
C LYS A 129 -13.77 18.77 11.24
N MET A 130 -13.64 18.75 9.92
CA MET A 130 -12.35 18.74 9.25
C MET A 130 -11.57 20.01 9.59
N LEU A 131 -12.17 21.19 9.45
CA LEU A 131 -11.50 22.47 9.67
C LEU A 131 -11.10 22.68 11.14
N SER A 132 -12.02 22.43 12.09
CA SER A 132 -11.69 22.51 13.52
C SER A 132 -10.66 21.45 13.95
N GLY A 133 -10.72 20.26 13.33
CA GLY A 133 -9.74 19.20 13.54
C GLY A 133 -8.34 19.60 13.09
N ILE A 134 -8.21 20.28 11.95
CA ILE A 134 -6.91 20.76 11.44
C ILE A 134 -6.25 21.73 12.40
N GLU A 135 -6.99 22.66 13.01
CA GLU A 135 -6.46 23.57 14.01
C GLU A 135 -5.89 22.80 15.23
N THR A 136 -6.66 21.82 15.72
CA THR A 136 -6.23 20.95 16.82
C THR A 136 -5.03 20.11 16.42
N ALA A 137 -5.01 19.55 15.22
CA ALA A 137 -3.92 18.74 14.72
C ALA A 137 -2.61 19.54 14.60
N ALA A 138 -2.70 20.77 14.06
CA ALA A 138 -1.53 21.64 13.93
C ALA A 138 -0.89 21.97 15.30
N ALA A 139 -1.74 22.23 16.32
CA ALA A 139 -1.27 22.46 17.69
C ALA A 139 -0.71 21.21 18.40
N SER A 140 -1.01 20.02 17.89
CA SER A 140 -0.62 18.73 18.48
C SER A 140 0.59 18.07 17.80
N LEU A 141 1.20 18.72 16.82
CA LEU A 141 2.36 18.18 16.09
C LEU A 141 3.55 17.95 17.01
N SER A 142 4.08 16.74 17.02
CA SER A 142 5.27 16.38 17.79
C SER A 142 6.18 15.38 17.05
N GLU A 143 7.42 15.27 17.47
CA GLU A 143 8.38 14.28 16.99
C GLU A 143 8.02 12.84 17.43
N GLU A 144 7.13 12.72 18.42
CA GLU A 144 6.62 11.44 18.94
C GLU A 144 5.23 11.08 18.37
N GLY A 145 4.66 11.92 17.52
CA GLY A 145 3.27 11.79 17.04
C GLY A 145 3.05 10.75 15.93
N GLY A 146 4.09 10.06 15.48
CA GLY A 146 4.00 9.10 14.37
C GLY A 146 3.10 7.90 14.66
N ALA A 147 3.17 7.37 15.88
CA ALA A 147 2.29 6.29 16.31
C ALA A 147 0.81 6.72 16.26
N ASP A 148 0.49 7.92 16.76
CA ASP A 148 -0.85 8.46 16.74
C ASP A 148 -1.36 8.72 15.32
N ALA A 149 -0.49 9.23 14.44
CA ALA A 149 -0.81 9.42 13.03
C ALA A 149 -1.17 8.10 12.34
N SER A 150 -0.42 7.02 12.62
CA SER A 150 -0.69 5.71 12.04
C SER A 150 -2.04 5.12 12.48
N TRP A 151 -2.48 5.36 13.71
CA TRP A 151 -3.81 4.98 14.18
C TRP A 151 -4.94 5.80 13.54
N ALA A 152 -4.69 7.08 13.25
CA ALA A 152 -5.72 7.97 12.72
C ALA A 152 -6.11 7.69 11.26
N ILE A 153 -5.27 7.01 10.52
CA ILE A 153 -5.54 6.67 9.11
C ILE A 153 -6.26 5.33 8.91
N LEU A 154 -6.41 4.51 9.95
CA LEU A 154 -7.02 3.18 9.86
C LEU A 154 -8.52 3.25 9.55
N THR A 155 -9.02 2.24 8.84
CA THR A 155 -10.46 2.04 8.58
C THR A 155 -10.94 0.71 9.17
N THR A 156 -10.82 -0.36 8.43
CA THR A 156 -11.14 -1.75 8.85
C THR A 156 -9.90 -2.50 9.32
N ASP A 157 -8.75 -1.86 9.25
CA ASP A 157 -7.47 -2.39 9.73
C ASP A 157 -7.53 -2.76 11.22
N ASN A 158 -6.90 -3.88 11.61
CA ASN A 158 -6.78 -4.30 13.01
C ASN A 158 -5.65 -3.58 13.73
N GLU A 159 -4.55 -3.26 13.01
CA GLU A 159 -3.36 -2.64 13.59
C GLU A 159 -2.66 -1.68 12.62
N PRO A 160 -1.88 -0.71 13.15
CA PRO A 160 -1.07 0.19 12.34
C PRO A 160 0.08 -0.56 11.65
N LYS A 161 0.31 -0.24 10.37
CA LYS A 161 1.46 -0.74 9.62
C LYS A 161 2.52 0.35 9.60
N THR A 162 3.57 0.18 10.39
CA THR A 162 4.68 1.12 10.48
C THR A 162 6.00 0.42 10.20
N VAL A 163 6.99 1.15 9.72
CA VAL A 163 8.31 0.64 9.39
C VAL A 163 9.39 1.68 9.74
N HIS A 164 10.56 1.18 10.11
CA HIS A 164 11.80 1.95 10.20
C HIS A 164 12.93 1.14 9.57
N TYR A 165 13.63 1.71 8.63
CA TYR A 165 14.74 1.11 7.92
C TYR A 165 16.00 1.97 8.07
N GLN A 166 17.08 1.38 8.56
CA GLN A 166 18.38 2.04 8.69
C GLN A 166 19.26 1.68 7.49
N ALA A 167 19.62 2.67 6.69
CA ALA A 167 20.59 2.54 5.61
C ALA A 167 21.95 3.16 6.00
N ASP A 168 22.94 3.04 5.14
CA ASP A 168 24.24 3.67 5.36
C ASP A 168 24.15 5.18 5.14
N GLY A 169 24.10 5.89 6.27
CA GLY A 169 24.11 7.34 6.35
C GLY A 169 22.77 8.04 6.15
N TYR A 170 21.65 7.30 6.06
CA TYR A 170 20.29 7.84 6.07
C TYR A 170 19.30 6.82 6.62
N GLN A 171 18.09 7.26 6.88
CA GLN A 171 17.02 6.42 7.41
C GLN A 171 15.75 6.60 6.58
N ILE A 172 14.90 5.56 6.58
CA ILE A 172 13.57 5.60 5.96
C ILE A 172 12.56 5.13 7.01
N GLY A 173 11.51 5.91 7.22
CA GLY A 173 10.36 5.54 8.02
C GLY A 173 9.09 5.52 7.20
N GLY A 174 8.05 4.89 7.72
CA GLY A 174 6.79 4.89 6.99
C GLY A 174 5.62 4.43 7.81
N MET A 175 4.43 4.82 7.37
CA MET A 175 3.16 4.29 7.84
C MET A 175 2.27 3.97 6.65
N ALA A 176 1.47 2.93 6.78
CA ALA A 176 0.46 2.56 5.78
C ALA A 176 -0.82 2.08 6.47
N LYS A 177 -1.94 2.16 5.74
CA LYS A 177 -3.21 1.55 6.08
C LYS A 177 -3.81 0.85 4.86
N GLY A 178 -4.55 -0.20 5.12
CA GLY A 178 -5.31 -0.97 4.13
C GLY A 178 -5.58 -2.38 4.66
N ALA A 179 -6.81 -2.86 4.47
CA ALA A 179 -7.25 -4.19 4.84
C ALA A 179 -8.21 -4.79 3.81
N GLY A 180 -9.11 -3.99 3.24
CA GLY A 180 -10.00 -4.39 2.14
C GLY A 180 -9.83 -3.50 0.92
N MET A 181 -10.40 -3.92 -0.24
CA MET A 181 -10.25 -3.28 -1.55
C MET A 181 -8.75 -3.19 -1.92
N LEU A 182 -8.03 -4.30 -1.72
CA LEU A 182 -6.57 -4.43 -1.89
C LEU A 182 -6.24 -5.10 -3.23
N ALA A 183 -6.15 -4.33 -4.33
CA ALA A 183 -5.78 -4.84 -5.65
C ALA A 183 -4.72 -3.99 -6.37
N PRO A 184 -4.01 -4.55 -7.37
CA PRO A 184 -2.89 -3.91 -8.05
C PRO A 184 -3.18 -2.53 -8.65
N ALA A 185 -2.14 -1.73 -8.74
CA ALA A 185 -2.08 -0.32 -9.07
C ALA A 185 -2.46 0.59 -7.88
N LEU A 186 -1.89 0.24 -6.73
CA LEU A 186 -2.12 0.75 -5.40
C LEU A 186 -3.49 0.32 -4.86
N ALA A 187 -3.48 -0.69 -4.00
CA ALA A 187 -4.64 -1.18 -3.24
C ALA A 187 -5.23 -0.08 -2.35
N THR A 188 -6.44 -0.20 -1.77
CA THR A 188 -7.03 0.82 -0.87
C THR A 188 -6.09 1.13 0.28
N MET A 189 -5.02 1.79 -0.09
CA MET A 189 -3.96 2.16 0.83
C MET A 189 -3.70 3.66 0.81
N LEU A 190 -3.45 4.17 1.99
CA LEU A 190 -2.73 5.41 2.17
C LEU A 190 -1.38 5.07 2.78
N CYS A 191 -0.32 5.56 2.19
CA CYS A 191 1.03 5.36 2.67
C CYS A 191 1.78 6.68 2.66
N VAL A 192 2.42 6.99 3.78
CA VAL A 192 3.39 8.09 3.87
C VAL A 192 4.72 7.51 4.29
N ILE A 193 5.74 7.79 3.49
CA ILE A 193 7.13 7.38 3.71
C ILE A 193 7.95 8.64 3.94
N THR A 194 8.83 8.62 4.92
CA THR A 194 9.72 9.73 5.27
C THR A 194 11.17 9.30 5.19
N THR A 195 12.06 10.20 4.80
CA THR A 195 13.51 9.95 4.81
C THR A 195 14.28 11.23 5.13
N ASP A 196 15.40 11.10 5.81
CA ASP A 196 16.35 12.21 6.03
C ASP A 196 17.39 12.36 4.91
N ALA A 197 17.37 11.46 3.91
CA ALA A 197 18.25 11.54 2.74
C ALA A 197 18.09 12.87 1.97
N LEU A 198 19.19 13.40 1.46
CA LEU A 198 19.17 14.55 0.58
C LEU A 198 18.86 14.09 -0.86
N LEU A 199 17.67 14.39 -1.34
CA LEU A 199 17.15 14.00 -2.63
C LEU A 199 16.74 15.22 -3.47
N ASP A 200 16.91 15.12 -4.78
CA ASP A 200 16.17 15.95 -5.73
C ASP A 200 14.81 15.32 -6.07
N ALA A 201 13.94 16.10 -6.68
CA ALA A 201 12.57 15.69 -6.98
C ALA A 201 12.49 14.55 -8.01
N GLU A 202 13.37 14.53 -9.00
CA GLU A 202 13.40 13.50 -10.06
C GLU A 202 13.84 12.16 -9.48
N THR A 203 14.92 12.16 -8.70
CA THR A 203 15.43 10.97 -8.01
C THR A 203 14.39 10.40 -7.05
N ALA A 204 13.72 11.26 -6.26
CA ALA A 204 12.67 10.84 -5.34
C ALA A 204 11.49 10.19 -6.08
N GLN A 205 11.01 10.81 -7.16
CA GLN A 205 9.88 10.31 -7.94
C GLN A 205 10.21 8.98 -8.61
N LYS A 206 11.35 8.89 -9.29
CA LYS A 206 11.78 7.66 -9.97
C LYS A 206 12.00 6.50 -9.01
N ALA A 207 12.61 6.75 -7.85
CA ALA A 207 12.80 5.74 -6.83
C ALA A 207 11.46 5.21 -6.29
N LEU A 208 10.49 6.11 -6.03
CA LEU A 208 9.17 5.74 -5.54
C LEU A 208 8.37 4.92 -6.58
N GLU A 209 8.42 5.31 -7.86
CA GLU A 209 7.76 4.57 -8.94
C GLU A 209 8.30 3.14 -9.05
N VAL A 210 9.63 2.96 -9.02
CA VAL A 210 10.27 1.65 -9.08
C VAL A 210 9.90 0.81 -7.84
N ALA A 211 9.95 1.40 -6.65
CA ALA A 211 9.60 0.71 -5.42
C ALA A 211 8.12 0.25 -5.43
N CYS A 212 7.18 1.12 -5.78
CA CYS A 212 5.77 0.79 -5.88
C CYS A 212 5.50 -0.30 -6.93
N ALA A 213 6.15 -0.24 -8.09
CA ALA A 213 5.97 -1.23 -9.15
C ALA A 213 6.41 -2.65 -8.73
N LYS A 214 7.40 -2.75 -7.84
CA LYS A 214 7.91 -4.04 -7.34
C LYS A 214 7.24 -4.55 -6.08
N THR A 215 6.43 -3.72 -5.39
CA THR A 215 5.86 -4.03 -4.08
C THR A 215 4.34 -3.85 -4.07
N PHE A 216 3.83 -2.65 -3.77
CA PHE A 216 2.41 -2.38 -3.65
C PHE A 216 1.60 -2.76 -4.89
N ASN A 217 2.15 -2.56 -6.10
CA ASN A 217 1.49 -2.96 -7.35
C ASN A 217 1.49 -4.48 -7.59
N ARG A 218 2.09 -5.24 -6.68
CA ARG A 218 2.10 -6.71 -6.66
C ARG A 218 1.35 -7.29 -5.46
N LEU A 219 0.54 -6.49 -4.79
CA LEU A 219 -0.38 -6.92 -3.74
C LEU A 219 -1.80 -6.96 -4.33
N ASP A 220 -2.41 -8.14 -4.38
CA ASP A 220 -3.75 -8.36 -4.93
C ASP A 220 -4.57 -9.28 -4.02
N SER A 221 -5.22 -8.72 -3.01
CA SER A 221 -5.98 -9.51 -2.04
C SER A 221 -7.39 -9.86 -2.54
N ASP A 222 -8.14 -8.90 -3.10
CA ASP A 222 -9.56 -9.06 -3.42
C ASP A 222 -9.96 -8.58 -4.82
N GLY A 223 -9.01 -8.19 -5.67
CA GLY A 223 -9.25 -7.79 -7.05
C GLY A 223 -9.91 -6.41 -7.21
N CYS A 224 -10.19 -5.69 -6.12
CA CYS A 224 -10.89 -4.41 -6.15
C CYS A 224 -9.92 -3.22 -5.99
N MET A 225 -9.82 -2.38 -7.03
CA MET A 225 -8.93 -1.20 -7.04
C MET A 225 -9.64 0.01 -6.45
N SER A 226 -9.03 0.66 -5.47
CA SER A 226 -9.57 1.86 -4.82
C SER A 226 -9.51 3.11 -5.69
N THR A 227 -10.37 4.06 -5.33
CA THR A 227 -10.41 5.41 -5.89
C THR A 227 -9.38 6.36 -5.25
N ASN A 228 -8.77 5.98 -4.12
CA ASN A 228 -8.02 6.89 -3.23
C ASN A 228 -6.55 6.54 -3.04
N ASP A 229 -6.08 5.42 -3.58
CA ASP A 229 -4.73 4.94 -3.32
C ASP A 229 -3.68 6.00 -3.55
N THR A 230 -2.85 6.18 -2.54
CA THR A 230 -1.83 7.21 -2.54
C THR A 230 -0.62 6.75 -1.73
N VAL A 231 0.56 6.81 -2.33
CA VAL A 231 1.86 6.66 -1.67
C VAL A 231 2.60 7.97 -1.81
N ILE A 232 2.92 8.62 -0.69
CA ILE A 232 3.70 9.85 -0.64
C ILE A 232 5.05 9.55 0.00
N LEU A 233 6.12 9.97 -0.65
CA LEU A 233 7.47 10.04 -0.08
C LEU A 233 7.77 11.50 0.25
N LEU A 234 8.21 11.76 1.48
CA LEU A 234 8.74 13.05 1.92
C LEU A 234 10.22 12.89 2.30
N ALA A 235 11.09 13.73 1.75
CA ALA A 235 12.50 13.81 2.11
C ALA A 235 12.77 15.12 2.85
N SER A 236 13.45 15.06 4.02
CA SER A 236 13.82 16.24 4.81
C SER A 236 15.19 16.80 4.44
N GLY A 237 16.09 15.95 3.94
CA GLY A 237 17.48 16.31 3.64
C GLY A 237 18.36 16.52 4.90
N GLU A 238 17.86 16.14 6.09
CA GLU A 238 18.58 16.40 7.36
C GLU A 238 19.90 15.62 7.48
N SER A 239 20.03 14.45 6.83
CA SER A 239 21.29 13.70 6.83
C SER A 239 22.40 14.44 6.07
N GLY A 240 22.05 15.37 5.17
CA GLY A 240 22.97 16.05 4.25
C GLY A 240 23.64 15.11 3.24
N LYS A 241 23.28 13.83 3.21
CA LYS A 241 23.89 12.82 2.33
C LYS A 241 23.01 12.53 1.13
N VAL A 242 23.61 12.58 -0.04
CA VAL A 242 23.03 12.02 -1.26
C VAL A 242 23.19 10.50 -1.20
N PRO A 243 22.10 9.73 -1.14
CA PRO A 243 22.19 8.30 -0.87
C PRO A 243 22.64 7.51 -2.10
N SER A 244 23.53 6.55 -1.91
CA SER A 244 23.72 5.46 -2.85
C SER A 244 22.72 4.34 -2.58
N GLY A 245 22.16 3.70 -3.63
CA GLY A 245 21.24 2.58 -3.48
C GLY A 245 19.87 2.92 -2.87
N PHE A 246 19.45 4.19 -2.86
CA PHE A 246 18.20 4.64 -2.27
C PHE A 246 16.98 3.86 -2.81
N THR A 247 16.91 3.62 -4.10
CA THR A 247 15.81 2.86 -4.73
C THR A 247 15.67 1.45 -4.15
N ALA A 248 16.78 0.78 -3.87
CA ALA A 248 16.77 -0.56 -3.28
C ALA A 248 16.27 -0.52 -1.82
N ALA A 249 16.79 0.40 -1.01
CA ALA A 249 16.36 0.59 0.37
C ALA A 249 14.86 0.98 0.46
N LEU A 250 14.40 1.87 -0.42
CA LEU A 250 13.00 2.26 -0.52
C LEU A 250 12.12 1.08 -0.95
N THR A 251 12.60 0.25 -1.89
CA THR A 251 11.88 -0.95 -2.32
C THR A 251 11.71 -1.93 -1.17
N GLU A 252 12.77 -2.17 -0.39
CA GLU A 252 12.70 -3.02 0.80
C GLU A 252 11.72 -2.47 1.85
N THR A 253 11.77 -1.16 2.11
CA THR A 253 10.83 -0.48 3.01
C THR A 253 9.37 -0.66 2.54
N CYS A 254 9.11 -0.46 1.25
CA CYS A 254 7.79 -0.66 0.67
C CYS A 254 7.36 -2.14 0.70
N ALA A 255 8.29 -3.09 0.52
CA ALA A 255 7.99 -4.52 0.61
C ALA A 255 7.54 -4.92 2.02
N GLN A 256 8.21 -4.41 3.06
CA GLN A 256 7.81 -4.63 4.46
C GLN A 256 6.41 -4.08 4.75
N LEU A 257 6.08 -2.88 4.25
CA LEU A 257 4.74 -2.32 4.39
C LEU A 257 3.69 -3.12 3.60
N ALA A 258 4.00 -3.51 2.35
CA ALA A 258 3.10 -4.35 1.54
C ALA A 258 2.84 -5.70 2.21
N ARG A 259 3.84 -6.30 2.84
CA ARG A 259 3.69 -7.52 3.62
C ARG A 259 2.73 -7.32 4.81
N LYS A 260 2.91 -6.27 5.59
CA LYS A 260 2.01 -5.94 6.71
C LYS A 260 0.58 -5.67 6.26
N LEU A 261 0.37 -5.08 5.07
CA LEU A 261 -0.96 -4.91 4.48
C LEU A 261 -1.58 -6.27 4.14
N ALA A 262 -0.81 -7.18 3.53
CA ALA A 262 -1.27 -8.53 3.22
C ALA A 262 -1.58 -9.35 4.49
N ASP A 263 -0.76 -9.20 5.53
CA ASP A 263 -0.93 -9.92 6.79
C ASP A 263 -2.18 -9.46 7.57
N ASP A 264 -2.65 -8.23 7.37
CA ASP A 264 -3.85 -7.66 8.03
C ASP A 264 -5.05 -7.52 7.05
N ALA A 265 -5.03 -8.23 5.93
CA ALA A 265 -6.17 -8.21 5.00
C ALA A 265 -7.43 -8.80 5.63
N GLU A 266 -8.60 -8.20 5.32
CA GLU A 266 -9.89 -8.57 5.89
C GLU A 266 -10.17 -10.07 5.81
N GLY A 267 -10.37 -10.70 6.96
CA GLY A 267 -10.73 -12.11 7.08
C GLY A 267 -9.69 -13.12 6.62
N ALA A 268 -8.47 -12.69 6.27
CA ALA A 268 -7.43 -13.57 5.76
C ALA A 268 -6.84 -14.46 6.86
N GLN A 269 -6.74 -15.76 6.57
CA GLN A 269 -6.06 -16.75 7.40
C GLN A 269 -4.64 -17.03 6.89
N HIS A 270 -4.44 -16.92 5.56
CA HIS A 270 -3.14 -17.12 4.93
C HIS A 270 -2.72 -15.90 4.13
N THR A 271 -1.42 -15.60 4.20
CA THR A 271 -0.73 -14.68 3.28
C THR A 271 0.01 -15.53 2.27
N VAL A 272 -0.32 -15.34 1.00
CA VAL A 272 0.11 -16.20 -0.10
C VAL A 272 1.06 -15.44 -1.02
N GLU A 273 2.26 -15.94 -1.23
CA GLU A 273 3.12 -15.51 -2.31
C GLU A 273 2.97 -16.46 -3.49
N ILE A 274 2.53 -15.93 -4.63
CA ILE A 274 2.47 -16.64 -5.90
C ILE A 274 3.65 -16.21 -6.76
N ALA A 275 4.64 -17.08 -6.91
CA ALA A 275 5.80 -16.89 -7.74
C ALA A 275 5.63 -17.66 -9.06
N VAL A 276 5.62 -16.95 -10.19
CA VAL A 276 5.72 -17.56 -11.52
C VAL A 276 7.16 -17.41 -11.97
N THR A 277 7.83 -18.54 -12.16
CA THR A 277 9.25 -18.65 -12.46
C THR A 277 9.49 -19.34 -13.82
N GLU A 278 10.72 -19.27 -14.31
CA GLU A 278 11.10 -19.86 -15.60
C GLU A 278 10.24 -19.36 -16.78
N ALA A 279 9.80 -18.10 -16.73
CA ALA A 279 9.05 -17.46 -17.80
C ALA A 279 9.98 -16.86 -18.86
N GLU A 280 9.47 -16.61 -20.07
CA GLU A 280 10.20 -15.96 -21.14
C GLU A 280 10.53 -14.49 -20.77
N ASN A 281 9.56 -13.79 -20.14
CA ASN A 281 9.73 -12.40 -19.72
C ASN A 281 8.97 -12.11 -18.41
N GLU A 282 9.38 -11.05 -17.69
CA GLU A 282 8.82 -10.67 -16.38
C GLU A 282 7.35 -10.22 -16.49
N ALA A 283 6.99 -9.53 -17.58
CA ALA A 283 5.63 -9.02 -17.76
C ALA A 283 4.60 -10.17 -17.88
N GLY A 284 4.94 -11.20 -18.67
CA GLY A 284 4.12 -12.41 -18.78
C GLY A 284 4.01 -13.16 -17.47
N ALA A 285 5.12 -13.34 -16.75
CA ALA A 285 5.13 -13.94 -15.41
C ALA A 285 4.21 -13.20 -14.44
N LEU A 286 4.28 -11.87 -14.43
CA LEU A 286 3.44 -11.04 -13.57
C LEU A 286 1.95 -11.16 -13.89
N ILE A 287 1.59 -11.18 -15.18
CA ILE A 287 0.20 -11.36 -15.61
C ILE A 287 -0.31 -12.74 -15.19
N ALA A 288 0.49 -13.79 -15.39
CA ALA A 288 0.14 -15.15 -14.97
C ALA A 288 -0.07 -15.23 -13.45
N ALA A 289 0.85 -14.68 -12.65
CA ALA A 289 0.72 -14.62 -11.20
C ALA A 289 -0.56 -13.86 -10.76
N LYS A 290 -0.87 -12.73 -11.38
CA LYS A 290 -2.10 -11.96 -11.11
C LYS A 290 -3.37 -12.70 -11.52
N THR A 291 -3.35 -13.44 -12.60
CA THR A 291 -4.49 -14.26 -13.02
C THR A 291 -4.79 -15.33 -11.98
N ILE A 292 -3.76 -16.03 -11.50
CA ILE A 292 -3.90 -17.05 -10.47
C ILE A 292 -4.36 -16.42 -9.13
N SER A 293 -3.82 -15.25 -8.73
CA SER A 293 -4.16 -14.59 -7.45
C SER A 293 -5.63 -14.16 -7.36
N ARG A 294 -6.30 -13.94 -8.48
CA ARG A 294 -7.70 -13.50 -8.57
C ARG A 294 -8.71 -14.64 -8.61
N SER A 295 -8.24 -15.88 -8.73
CA SER A 295 -9.14 -17.04 -8.80
C SER A 295 -9.77 -17.34 -7.45
N ASN A 296 -11.09 -17.18 -7.35
CA ASN A 296 -11.84 -17.56 -6.17
C ASN A 296 -11.65 -19.03 -5.80
N LEU A 297 -11.56 -19.92 -6.82
CA LEU A 297 -11.36 -21.36 -6.60
C LEU A 297 -9.97 -21.68 -6.05
N VAL A 298 -8.93 -20.97 -6.47
CA VAL A 298 -7.58 -21.08 -5.89
C VAL A 298 -7.57 -20.60 -4.46
N LYS A 299 -8.12 -19.41 -4.21
CA LYS A 299 -8.13 -18.77 -2.88
C LYS A 299 -8.92 -19.58 -1.85
N THR A 300 -10.07 -20.14 -2.23
CA THR A 300 -10.87 -21.02 -1.34
C THR A 300 -10.21 -22.37 -1.10
N ALA A 301 -9.45 -22.92 -2.05
CA ALA A 301 -8.67 -24.13 -1.81
C ALA A 301 -7.58 -23.89 -0.75
N ILE A 302 -6.88 -22.76 -0.83
CA ILE A 302 -5.87 -22.38 0.17
C ILE A 302 -6.50 -22.19 1.55
N ALA A 303 -7.66 -21.54 1.65
CA ALA A 303 -8.41 -21.42 2.90
C ALA A 303 -8.79 -22.79 3.52
N GLY A 304 -9.03 -23.79 2.68
CA GLY A 304 -9.29 -25.17 3.08
C GLY A 304 -8.03 -26.04 3.24
N CYS A 305 -6.83 -25.44 3.18
CA CYS A 305 -5.55 -26.16 3.22
C CYS A 305 -5.45 -27.27 2.15
N ASP A 306 -6.09 -27.07 0.97
CA ASP A 306 -6.03 -27.98 -0.18
C ASP A 306 -5.01 -27.48 -1.21
N PRO A 307 -3.86 -28.14 -1.41
CA PRO A 307 -2.89 -27.77 -2.43
C PRO A 307 -3.36 -28.16 -3.83
N ASN A 308 -4.43 -27.52 -4.28
CA ASN A 308 -5.17 -27.83 -5.51
C ASN A 308 -4.47 -27.28 -6.75
N TRP A 309 -3.43 -27.95 -7.20
CA TRP A 309 -2.70 -27.58 -8.39
C TRP A 309 -3.56 -27.58 -9.66
N GLY A 310 -4.63 -28.39 -9.71
CA GLY A 310 -5.55 -28.43 -10.84
C GLY A 310 -6.23 -27.07 -11.08
N ARG A 311 -6.63 -26.35 -10.01
CA ARG A 311 -7.17 -25.00 -10.08
C ARG A 311 -6.12 -23.99 -10.54
N ILE A 312 -4.85 -24.20 -10.15
CA ILE A 312 -3.75 -23.33 -10.58
C ILE A 312 -3.53 -23.43 -12.10
N VAL A 313 -3.39 -24.64 -12.64
CA VAL A 313 -3.15 -24.82 -14.08
C VAL A 313 -4.38 -24.45 -14.92
N SER A 314 -5.58 -24.59 -14.37
CA SER A 314 -6.81 -24.12 -15.00
C SER A 314 -6.81 -22.61 -15.21
N GLU A 315 -6.46 -21.83 -14.19
CA GLU A 315 -6.34 -20.37 -14.29
C GLU A 315 -5.17 -19.94 -15.18
N LEU A 316 -4.00 -20.57 -15.01
CA LEU A 316 -2.83 -20.31 -15.84
C LEU A 316 -3.15 -20.50 -17.34
N GLY A 317 -3.94 -21.53 -17.66
CA GLY A 317 -4.37 -21.83 -19.04
C GLY A 317 -5.27 -20.77 -19.69
N THR A 318 -5.79 -19.82 -18.93
CA THR A 318 -6.59 -18.69 -19.45
C THR A 318 -5.73 -17.52 -19.93
N VAL A 319 -4.44 -17.48 -19.55
CA VAL A 319 -3.53 -16.44 -19.97
C VAL A 319 -3.19 -16.63 -21.46
N PRO A 320 -3.41 -15.62 -22.32
CA PRO A 320 -3.12 -15.74 -23.74
C PRO A 320 -1.63 -16.06 -24.00
N GLU A 321 -1.36 -16.98 -24.93
CA GLU A 321 -0.01 -17.36 -25.33
C GLU A 321 0.83 -16.16 -25.78
N SER A 322 0.22 -15.19 -26.46
CA SER A 322 0.88 -13.95 -26.87
C SER A 322 1.35 -13.06 -25.71
N VAL A 323 0.83 -13.28 -24.51
CA VAL A 323 1.17 -12.52 -23.28
C VAL A 323 2.19 -13.28 -22.44
N CYS A 324 1.97 -14.56 -22.25
CA CYS A 324 2.84 -15.45 -21.48
C CYS A 324 3.01 -16.79 -22.22
N PRO A 325 3.99 -16.88 -23.14
CA PRO A 325 4.22 -18.11 -23.89
C PRO A 325 4.87 -19.17 -22.99
N TYR A 326 4.31 -20.37 -22.99
CA TYR A 326 4.85 -21.58 -22.33
C TYR A 326 4.27 -22.85 -22.96
N ASP A 327 4.93 -23.98 -22.72
CA ASP A 327 4.46 -25.32 -23.09
C ASP A 327 3.79 -25.97 -21.87
N PRO A 328 2.47 -26.26 -21.89
CA PRO A 328 1.78 -26.86 -20.75
C PRO A 328 2.40 -28.18 -20.27
N SER A 329 3.06 -28.94 -21.17
CA SER A 329 3.76 -30.19 -20.81
C SER A 329 5.03 -30.00 -19.99
N LYS A 330 5.48 -28.75 -19.80
CA LYS A 330 6.66 -28.41 -18.99
C LYS A 330 6.32 -27.75 -17.65
N VAL A 331 5.04 -27.39 -17.46
CA VAL A 331 4.62 -26.67 -16.25
C VAL A 331 4.74 -27.54 -15.03
N SER A 332 5.29 -26.97 -13.96
CA SER A 332 5.36 -27.60 -12.63
C SER A 332 4.78 -26.68 -11.57
N VAL A 333 4.14 -27.25 -10.54
CA VAL A 333 3.54 -26.49 -9.44
C VAL A 333 4.04 -27.06 -8.12
N LEU A 334 4.49 -26.15 -7.23
CA LEU A 334 4.94 -26.47 -5.89
C LEU A 334 4.15 -25.61 -4.87
N PHE A 335 3.75 -26.24 -3.76
CA PHE A 335 3.25 -25.56 -2.56
C PHE A 335 4.23 -25.77 -1.41
N ASN A 336 4.67 -24.68 -0.77
CA ASN A 336 5.59 -24.71 0.36
C ASN A 336 6.83 -25.61 0.11
N GLY A 337 7.35 -25.57 -1.12
CA GLY A 337 8.50 -26.37 -1.56
C GLY A 337 8.18 -27.81 -1.98
N VAL A 338 6.96 -28.30 -1.75
CA VAL A 338 6.53 -29.65 -2.17
C VAL A 338 5.92 -29.61 -3.56
N GLN A 339 6.49 -30.39 -4.47
CA GLN A 339 6.02 -30.46 -5.85
C GLN A 339 4.80 -31.38 -5.95
N VAL A 340 3.68 -30.83 -6.42
CA VAL A 340 2.38 -31.52 -6.58
C VAL A 340 1.96 -31.69 -8.05
N CYS A 341 2.62 -30.96 -8.96
CA CYS A 341 2.49 -31.12 -10.40
C CYS A 341 3.87 -31.08 -11.05
N LYS A 342 4.16 -31.96 -11.98
CA LYS A 342 5.40 -32.02 -12.75
C LYS A 342 5.11 -32.28 -14.21
N ASN A 343 5.65 -31.44 -15.09
CA ASN A 343 5.49 -31.59 -16.53
C ASN A 343 4.00 -31.71 -16.96
N GLY A 344 3.14 -30.85 -16.38
CA GLY A 344 1.71 -30.84 -16.67
C GLY A 344 0.88 -31.98 -16.09
N ALA A 345 1.49 -32.87 -15.28
CA ALA A 345 0.82 -34.04 -14.72
C ALA A 345 0.94 -34.10 -13.19
N ALA A 346 0.06 -34.86 -12.53
CA ALA A 346 0.09 -35.08 -11.09
C ALA A 346 1.43 -35.68 -10.66
N TRP A 347 1.97 -35.20 -9.54
CA TRP A 347 3.26 -35.65 -8.99
C TRP A 347 3.24 -35.62 -7.47
N GLY A 348 3.85 -36.63 -6.83
CA GLY A 348 3.92 -36.69 -5.37
C GLY A 348 2.58 -36.87 -4.68
N SER A 349 2.55 -36.65 -3.36
CA SER A 349 1.33 -36.64 -2.56
C SER A 349 0.97 -35.21 -2.15
N ARG A 350 -0.30 -34.85 -2.20
CA ARG A 350 -0.83 -33.59 -1.67
C ARG A 350 -0.77 -33.56 -0.14
N GLU A 351 -0.81 -34.71 0.50
CA GLU A 351 -0.76 -34.88 1.95
C GLU A 351 0.61 -34.47 2.53
N ASP A 352 1.66 -34.44 1.68
CA ASP A 352 3.00 -34.04 2.09
C ASP A 352 3.17 -32.51 2.16
N VAL A 353 2.17 -31.72 1.72
CA VAL A 353 2.25 -30.26 1.73
C VAL A 353 1.90 -29.73 3.12
N PRO A 354 2.85 -29.06 3.81
CA PRO A 354 2.56 -28.48 5.13
C PRO A 354 1.75 -27.19 4.98
N PHE A 355 0.72 -27.02 5.82
CA PHE A 355 -0.07 -25.78 5.99
C PHE A 355 -0.04 -25.29 7.45
N ASP A 356 1.03 -25.57 8.17
CA ASP A 356 1.17 -25.20 9.59
C ASP A 356 1.49 -23.71 9.79
N SER A 357 1.89 -23.02 8.72
CA SER A 357 2.22 -21.60 8.73
C SER A 357 1.08 -20.78 8.13
N ARG A 358 0.92 -19.53 8.62
CA ARG A 358 0.13 -18.52 7.93
C ARG A 358 0.66 -18.20 6.52
N GLU A 359 1.94 -18.40 6.29
CA GLU A 359 2.60 -18.15 5.01
C GLU A 359 2.43 -19.35 4.09
N VAL A 360 1.98 -19.08 2.86
CA VAL A 360 1.88 -20.08 1.79
C VAL A 360 2.70 -19.60 0.59
N HIS A 361 3.65 -20.42 0.17
CA HIS A 361 4.46 -20.17 -1.03
C HIS A 361 3.97 -21.07 -2.16
N LEU A 362 3.37 -20.45 -3.18
CA LEU A 362 2.98 -21.14 -4.41
C LEU A 362 3.98 -20.78 -5.51
N GLU A 363 4.72 -21.78 -6.01
CA GLU A 363 5.62 -21.62 -7.15
C GLU A 363 5.06 -22.32 -8.39
N VAL A 364 5.00 -21.59 -9.50
CA VAL A 364 4.61 -22.13 -10.82
C VAL A 364 5.77 -21.95 -11.78
N ARG A 365 6.41 -23.06 -12.17
CA ARG A 365 7.53 -23.07 -13.12
C ARG A 365 7.00 -23.30 -14.51
N LEU A 366 7.31 -22.42 -15.44
CA LEU A 366 6.80 -22.48 -16.82
C LEU A 366 7.71 -23.25 -17.78
N GLY A 367 9.00 -23.40 -17.47
CA GLY A 367 9.99 -24.05 -18.33
C GLY A 367 10.21 -23.34 -19.67
N ALA A 368 9.96 -22.01 -19.74
CA ALA A 368 10.02 -21.22 -20.96
C ALA A 368 11.18 -20.22 -21.01
N GLY A 369 11.87 -19.97 -19.90
CA GLY A 369 12.97 -19.00 -19.83
C GLY A 369 13.59 -18.87 -18.44
N LYS A 370 14.04 -17.63 -18.08
CA LYS A 370 14.69 -17.33 -16.79
C LYS A 370 14.03 -16.17 -16.04
N ALA A 371 13.04 -15.54 -16.63
CA ALA A 371 12.35 -14.43 -15.99
C ALA A 371 11.38 -14.97 -14.93
N GLN A 372 11.06 -14.10 -13.96
CA GLN A 372 10.14 -14.42 -12.87
C GLN A 372 9.43 -13.17 -12.36
N ALA A 373 8.27 -13.38 -11.77
CA ALA A 373 7.57 -12.37 -11.00
C ALA A 373 6.76 -13.03 -9.89
N SER A 374 6.56 -12.29 -8.78
CA SER A 374 5.68 -12.74 -7.70
C SER A 374 4.60 -11.71 -7.38
N VAL A 375 3.49 -12.19 -6.82
CA VAL A 375 2.35 -11.42 -6.34
C VAL A 375 2.03 -11.89 -4.94
N LEU A 376 1.80 -10.96 -4.01
CA LEU A 376 1.21 -11.24 -2.71
C LEU A 376 -0.32 -11.22 -2.83
N THR A 377 -0.96 -12.21 -2.23
CA THR A 377 -2.42 -12.31 -2.13
C THR A 377 -2.81 -12.95 -0.79
N ASN A 378 -4.08 -13.19 -0.61
CA ASN A 378 -4.64 -13.88 0.55
C ASN A 378 -5.57 -15.00 0.11
N ASP A 379 -5.87 -15.92 1.01
CA ASP A 379 -6.98 -16.85 0.86
C ASP A 379 -8.34 -16.14 0.88
N LEU A 380 -9.39 -16.84 0.48
CA LEU A 380 -10.78 -16.37 0.54
C LEU A 380 -11.55 -17.22 1.55
N THR A 381 -11.83 -16.64 2.70
CA THR A 381 -12.43 -17.30 3.85
C THR A 381 -13.91 -16.93 4.03
N HIS A 382 -14.62 -17.64 4.89
CA HIS A 382 -15.97 -17.27 5.32
C HIS A 382 -15.97 -15.92 6.05
N GLU A 383 -14.90 -15.60 6.78
CA GLU A 383 -14.79 -14.33 7.52
C GLU A 383 -14.70 -13.13 6.59
N TYR A 384 -13.98 -13.24 5.44
CA TYR A 384 -14.00 -12.19 4.41
C TYR A 384 -15.44 -11.90 3.93
N ILE A 385 -16.22 -12.95 3.68
CA ILE A 385 -17.61 -12.81 3.23
C ILE A 385 -18.46 -12.18 4.34
N HIS A 386 -18.32 -12.64 5.59
CA HIS A 386 -19.03 -12.09 6.73
C HIS A 386 -18.77 -10.60 6.93
N ILE A 387 -17.50 -10.19 6.95
CA ILE A 387 -17.11 -8.78 7.10
C ILE A 387 -17.74 -7.93 5.99
N ASN A 388 -17.63 -8.36 4.74
CA ASN A 388 -18.05 -7.54 3.58
C ASN A 388 -19.55 -7.62 3.27
N ALA A 389 -20.26 -8.68 3.71
CA ALA A 389 -21.71 -8.79 3.56
C ALA A 389 -22.48 -8.00 4.63
N ASP A 390 -21.94 -7.89 5.84
CA ASP A 390 -22.60 -7.27 6.98
C ASP A 390 -22.20 -5.80 7.19
N TYR A 391 -21.15 -5.34 6.51
CA TYR A 391 -20.65 -3.98 6.60
C TYR A 391 -20.96 -3.18 5.33
N SER A 392 -21.63 -2.03 5.49
CA SER A 392 -21.77 -1.04 4.41
C SER A 392 -20.66 -0.01 4.53
N SER A 393 -19.69 -0.11 3.67
CA SER A 393 -18.60 0.88 3.54
C SER A 393 -18.97 2.01 2.58
#